data_f35c42b920b3070d8f26cb4758443a57
#
_entry.id   f35c42b920b3070d8f26cb4758443a57
#
_cell.length_a   1.000
_cell.length_b   1.000
_cell.length_c   1.000
_cell.angle_alpha   90.00
_cell.angle_beta   90.00
_cell.angle_gamma   90.00
#
_symmetry.space_group_name_H-M   'P 1'
#
loop_
_entity.id
_entity.type
_entity.pdbx_description
1 polymer ?
#
loop_
_entity_poly.entity_id
_entity_poly.type
_entity_poly.pdbx_seq_one_letter_code
_entity_poly.pdbx_strand_id
1 'polypeptide(L)'
;MSPELQKKVKVPDEDVREYDRRFAEHMKQMREERGLKRDWVATKIDVHYNTLKNWELGKSHPGTKEILALSKVYHCKPGEFFRFQ
;
A
#
# COMPACT_ATOMS: atom_id res chain seq x y z
N MET A 1 34.62 4.80 12.46
CA MET A 1 33.28 4.79 11.84
C MET A 1 33.36 5.16 10.38
N SER A 2 32.66 4.45 9.54
CA SER A 2 32.62 4.74 8.10
C SER A 2 31.93 6.08 7.85
N PRO A 3 32.42 6.91 6.90
CA PRO A 3 31.74 8.17 6.56
C PRO A 3 30.29 7.98 6.14
N GLU A 4 29.96 6.85 5.50
CA GLU A 4 28.60 6.56 5.06
C GLU A 4 27.62 6.42 6.24
N LEU A 5 28.10 5.94 7.40
CA LEU A 5 27.27 5.79 8.59
C LEU A 5 26.98 7.13 9.25
N GLN A 6 27.73 8.18 8.92
CA GLN A 6 27.58 9.51 9.49
C GLN A 6 26.69 10.41 8.63
N LYS A 7 26.44 10.03 7.38
CA LYS A 7 25.62 10.81 6.47
C LYS A 7 24.14 10.59 6.76
N LYS A 8 23.39 11.68 6.77
CA LYS A 8 21.92 11.58 6.84
C LYS A 8 21.40 11.10 5.49
N VAL A 9 20.45 10.17 5.55
CA VAL A 9 19.78 9.73 4.33
C VAL A 9 18.68 10.74 4.00
N LYS A 10 18.74 11.29 2.79
CA LYS A 10 17.71 12.22 2.29
C LYS A 10 17.01 11.56 1.12
N VAL A 11 15.69 11.54 1.18
CA VAL A 11 14.88 11.01 0.08
C VAL A 11 14.15 12.18 -0.57
N PRO A 12 14.37 12.42 -1.87
CA PRO A 12 13.65 13.49 -2.57
C PRO A 12 12.15 13.27 -2.52
N ASP A 13 11.38 14.35 -2.42
CA ASP A 13 9.92 14.27 -2.35
C ASP A 13 9.33 13.60 -3.60
N GLU A 14 9.92 13.83 -4.75
CA GLU A 14 9.48 13.20 -6.00
C GLU A 14 9.63 11.69 -5.98
N ASP A 15 10.68 11.16 -5.33
CA ASP A 15 10.87 9.72 -5.18
C ASP A 15 9.80 9.12 -4.27
N VAL A 16 9.45 9.84 -3.21
CA VAL A 16 8.38 9.40 -2.30
C VAL A 16 7.04 9.35 -3.06
N ARG A 17 6.73 10.41 -3.81
CA ARG A 17 5.48 10.45 -4.58
C ARG A 17 5.41 9.34 -5.62
N GLU A 18 6.52 9.06 -6.30
CA GLU A 18 6.57 7.99 -7.29
C GLU A 18 6.38 6.61 -6.64
N TYR A 19 7.01 6.39 -5.49
CA TYR A 19 6.84 5.15 -4.75
C TYR A 19 5.40 4.98 -4.27
N ASP A 20 4.82 6.04 -3.73
CA ASP A 20 3.42 6.03 -3.26
C ASP A 20 2.46 5.70 -4.41
N ARG A 21 2.70 6.28 -5.59
CA ARG A 21 1.89 6.02 -6.77
C ARG A 21 1.96 4.56 -7.17
N ARG A 22 3.16 3.99 -7.20
CA ARG A 22 3.34 2.59 -7.57
C ARG A 22 2.72 1.64 -6.54
N PHE A 23 2.89 1.97 -5.27
CA PHE A 23 2.27 1.19 -4.20
C PHE A 23 0.74 1.19 -4.36
N ALA A 24 0.16 2.35 -4.58
CA ALA A 24 -1.29 2.50 -4.73
C ALA A 24 -1.81 1.71 -5.94
N GLU A 25 -1.15 1.82 -7.08
CA GLU A 25 -1.52 1.07 -8.28
C GLU A 25 -1.43 -0.44 -8.05
N HIS A 26 -0.39 -0.87 -7.35
CA HIS A 26 -0.19 -2.28 -7.04
C HIS A 26 -1.29 -2.82 -6.13
N MET A 27 -1.69 -2.04 -5.11
CA MET A 27 -2.81 -2.43 -4.25
C MET A 27 -4.10 -2.61 -5.06
N LYS A 28 -4.38 -1.66 -5.94
CA LYS A 28 -5.56 -1.72 -6.79
C LYS A 28 -5.52 -2.94 -7.69
N GLN A 29 -4.37 -3.21 -8.30
CA GLN A 29 -4.17 -4.36 -9.17
C GLN A 29 -4.39 -5.68 -8.41
N MET A 30 -3.85 -5.78 -7.19
CA MET A 30 -4.03 -6.97 -6.36
C MET A 30 -5.51 -7.27 -6.12
N ARG A 31 -6.30 -6.23 -5.86
CA ARG A 31 -7.73 -6.36 -5.66
C ARG A 31 -8.45 -6.78 -6.95
N GLU A 32 -8.11 -6.09 -8.05
CA GLU A 32 -8.74 -6.34 -9.35
C GLU A 32 -8.44 -7.73 -9.89
N GLU A 33 -7.21 -8.22 -9.72
CA GLU A 33 -6.81 -9.57 -10.12
C GLU A 33 -7.61 -10.65 -9.40
N ARG A 34 -8.11 -10.33 -8.20
CA ARG A 34 -8.93 -11.25 -7.40
C ARG A 34 -10.43 -11.09 -7.68
N GLY A 35 -10.79 -10.20 -8.61
CA GLY A 35 -12.19 -9.95 -8.97
C GLY A 35 -13.00 -9.34 -7.83
N LEU A 36 -12.36 -8.67 -6.89
CA LEU A 36 -13.04 -8.13 -5.71
C LEU A 36 -13.42 -6.67 -5.92
N LYS A 37 -14.62 -6.31 -5.48
CA LYS A 37 -15.08 -4.92 -5.52
C LYS A 37 -14.56 -4.16 -4.30
N ARG A 38 -14.27 -2.87 -4.50
CA ARG A 38 -13.73 -2.01 -3.45
C ARG A 38 -14.65 -1.94 -2.23
N ASP A 39 -15.96 -1.78 -2.44
CA ASP A 39 -16.92 -1.71 -1.34
C ASP A 39 -16.95 -2.99 -0.51
N TRP A 40 -16.89 -4.13 -1.18
CA TRP A 40 -16.86 -5.44 -0.50
C TRP A 40 -15.60 -5.56 0.38
N VAL A 41 -14.43 -5.21 -0.19
CA VAL A 41 -13.18 -5.29 0.56
C VAL A 41 -13.18 -4.34 1.75
N ALA A 42 -13.62 -3.10 1.55
CA ALA A 42 -13.68 -2.11 2.62
C ALA A 42 -14.53 -2.61 3.79
N THR A 43 -15.70 -3.19 3.48
CA THR A 43 -16.57 -3.77 4.50
C THR A 43 -15.87 -4.91 5.24
N LYS A 44 -15.16 -5.79 4.52
CA LYS A 44 -14.49 -6.94 5.11
C LYS A 44 -13.39 -6.55 6.09
N ILE A 45 -12.68 -5.46 5.84
CA ILE A 45 -11.59 -5.03 6.72
C ILE A 45 -12.02 -3.90 7.65
N ASP A 46 -13.31 -3.59 7.68
CA ASP A 46 -13.92 -2.60 8.57
C ASP A 46 -13.31 -1.20 8.41
N VAL A 47 -13.21 -0.74 7.17
CA VAL A 47 -12.83 0.63 6.87
C VAL A 47 -13.86 1.25 5.94
N HIS A 48 -13.90 2.57 5.92
CA HIS A 48 -14.79 3.30 5.04
C HIS A 48 -14.35 3.10 3.58
N TYR A 49 -15.32 3.05 2.66
CA TYR A 49 -15.05 2.93 1.23
C TYR A 49 -14.04 3.97 0.73
N ASN A 50 -14.22 5.23 1.14
CA ASN A 50 -13.31 6.30 0.72
C ASN A 50 -11.89 6.13 1.26
N THR A 51 -11.74 5.49 2.42
CA THR A 51 -10.42 5.19 2.97
C THR A 51 -9.66 4.25 2.05
N LEU A 52 -10.27 3.14 1.65
CA LEU A 52 -9.66 2.20 0.72
C LEU A 52 -9.40 2.85 -0.63
N LYS A 53 -10.37 3.61 -1.13
CA LYS A 53 -10.23 4.34 -2.39
C LYS A 53 -9.02 5.28 -2.35
N ASN A 54 -8.83 6.01 -1.26
CA ASN A 54 -7.70 6.93 -1.11
C ASN A 54 -6.36 6.19 -1.08
N TRP A 55 -6.31 5.00 -0.47
CA TRP A 55 -5.10 4.18 -0.53
C TRP A 55 -4.77 3.79 -1.96
N GLU A 56 -5.78 3.42 -2.75
CA GLU A 56 -5.59 2.98 -4.14
C GLU A 56 -5.36 4.15 -5.09
N LEU A 57 -5.56 5.38 -4.64
CA LEU A 57 -5.24 6.60 -5.39
C LEU A 57 -3.92 7.25 -4.97
N GLY A 58 -3.27 6.70 -3.95
CA GLY A 58 -2.02 7.25 -3.45
C GLY A 58 -2.17 8.50 -2.59
N LYS A 59 -3.39 8.80 -2.14
CA LYS A 59 -3.66 9.98 -1.29
C LYS A 59 -3.37 9.73 0.18
N SER A 60 -3.39 8.48 0.60
CA SER A 60 -3.08 8.05 1.95
C SER A 60 -2.57 6.62 1.93
N HIS A 61 -2.14 6.11 3.06
CA HIS A 61 -1.52 4.79 3.16
C HIS A 61 -2.24 3.95 4.21
N PRO A 62 -2.37 2.64 3.97
CA PRO A 62 -2.85 1.74 5.01
C PRO A 62 -1.79 1.58 6.09
N GLY A 63 -2.22 1.50 7.34
CA GLY A 63 -1.33 1.16 8.44
C GLY A 63 -1.06 -0.34 8.49
N THR A 64 -0.22 -0.75 9.43
CA THR A 64 0.17 -2.15 9.59
C THR A 64 -1.05 -3.05 9.81
N LYS A 65 -1.97 -2.64 10.66
CA LYS A 65 -3.19 -3.41 10.93
C LYS A 65 -3.99 -3.65 9.66
N GLU A 66 -4.15 -2.62 8.84
CA GLU A 66 -4.94 -2.70 7.61
C GLU A 66 -4.25 -3.54 6.55
N ILE A 67 -2.93 -3.47 6.47
CA ILE A 67 -2.16 -4.35 5.56
C ILE A 67 -2.34 -5.81 5.97
N LEU A 68 -2.29 -6.12 7.27
CA LEU A 68 -2.52 -7.48 7.74
C LEU A 68 -3.94 -7.95 7.43
N ALA A 69 -4.93 -7.08 7.61
CA ALA A 69 -6.32 -7.41 7.28
C ALA A 69 -6.49 -7.68 5.78
N LEU A 70 -5.92 -6.81 4.94
CA LEU A 70 -5.96 -6.98 3.49
C LEU A 70 -5.26 -8.28 3.06
N SER A 71 -4.13 -8.62 3.68
CA SER A 71 -3.40 -9.84 3.34
C SER A 71 -4.24 -11.08 3.61
N LYS A 72 -5.04 -11.07 4.67
CA LYS A 72 -5.96 -12.17 4.97
C LYS A 72 -7.10 -12.26 3.95
N VAL A 73 -7.67 -11.10 3.58
CA VAL A 73 -8.74 -11.05 2.58
C VAL A 73 -8.24 -11.49 1.22
N TYR A 74 -7.03 -11.09 0.84
CA TYR A 74 -6.44 -11.41 -0.47
C TYR A 74 -5.70 -12.75 -0.49
N HIS A 75 -5.63 -13.44 0.66
CA HIS A 75 -4.93 -14.73 0.79
C HIS A 75 -3.48 -14.65 0.32
N CYS A 76 -2.78 -13.62 0.77
CA CYS A 76 -1.38 -13.41 0.42
C CYS A 76 -0.58 -12.99 1.65
N LYS A 77 0.75 -12.98 1.50
CA LYS A 77 1.63 -12.49 2.56
C LYS A 77 1.66 -10.96 2.57
N PRO A 78 1.80 -10.31 3.74
CA PRO A 78 1.85 -8.85 3.81
C PRO A 78 2.93 -8.23 2.91
N GLY A 79 4.06 -8.90 2.72
CA GLY A 79 5.14 -8.40 1.87
C GLY A 79 4.76 -8.26 0.41
N GLU A 80 3.72 -8.97 -0.05
CA GLU A 80 3.27 -8.88 -1.44
C GLU A 80 2.81 -7.46 -1.80
N PHE A 81 2.35 -6.67 -0.83
CA PHE A 81 1.93 -5.29 -1.08
C PHE A 81 3.07 -4.39 -1.53
N PHE A 82 4.31 -4.80 -1.30
CA PHE A 82 5.50 -4.02 -1.64
C PHE A 82 6.28 -4.62 -2.80
N ARG A 83 5.77 -5.69 -3.43
CA ARG A 83 6.40 -6.32 -4.59
C ARG A 83 5.88 -5.71 -5.88
N PHE A 84 6.36 -4.53 -6.21
CA PHE A 84 6.04 -3.83 -7.45
C PHE A 84 7.31 -3.18 -8.02
N GLN A 85 7.24 -2.84 -9.27
CA GLN A 85 8.35 -2.19 -9.97
C GLN A 85 8.00 -0.77 -10.37
#